data_4b175b23708d2674e649946eef397748
#
_entry.id   4b175b23708d2674e649946eef397748
#
_cell.length_a   1.000
_cell.length_b   1.000
_cell.length_c   1.000
_cell.angle_alpha   90.00
_cell.angle_beta   90.00
_cell.angle_gamma   90.00
#
_symmetry.space_group_name_H-M   'P 1'
#
loop_
_entity.id
_entity.type
_entity.pdbx_description
1 polymer ?
#
loop_
_entity_poly.entity_id
_entity_poly.type
_entity_poly.pdbx_seq_one_letter_code
_entity_poly.pdbx_strand_id
1 'polypeptide(L)'
;MTTRFDAITLEVLWTRIISVTDEAAKAIVRTSFSTLSNEANDFACVLTDARGYALAQNSGSIPSFIGTLPATVRHFLREFGEDGLKPGDVLITNDPWQGTGHMSDVSLVKPIFHRERLVAFSATTSHMPDIGGRVRAIEARELFEEGIHIPLSRIIRDGQRDETLIRLIRANVRTPDQTMGDIWAQVSANELMENRVRRLMEEYHLYSLEGLADELFGRSERAMREAIAAVPDGTYRYGFQTDGFEKSYTFKIALTIKGDEIVADFTGTSPAQPRAINCVYAYTYAMTAYAVRCALLPGLPNNEGMYRPVKVEAPEGCLLNPRFPAAVVSRAQTGHYVPVLVLGALHKVIPDKVMAGAGSPLWAVAQTGTRDDGRPYTNVLFFNGGMGATSGKDGEHVLSWPSNISSTPVEVAERNSPLFFHYKRLRAGSGGAGRHRGGLGQDILVESGSTRPIVLSFMAERTKFPAPGFKGGGAGGLGDVRINGRKVDHRRQHVLARGDRVLVSTPGGGGYGPARARAAALRLRDRLLGYIGGKGG
;
A
#
# COMPACT_ATOMS: atom_id res chain seq x y z
N MET A 1 -18.65 23.83 -24.89
CA MET A 1 -18.05 22.61 -25.45
C MET A 1 -19.12 21.53 -25.41
N THR A 2 -19.61 21.07 -26.55
CA THR A 2 -20.57 19.96 -26.64
C THR A 2 -19.88 18.70 -26.13
N THR A 3 -20.42 18.08 -25.09
CA THR A 3 -19.96 16.79 -24.57
C THR A 3 -19.98 15.76 -25.69
N ARG A 4 -18.85 15.16 -25.99
CA ARG A 4 -18.68 14.14 -27.06
C ARG A 4 -19.43 12.84 -26.76
N PHE A 5 -19.76 12.63 -25.47
CA PHE A 5 -20.47 11.45 -24.97
C PHE A 5 -21.72 11.91 -24.20
N ASP A 6 -22.86 11.26 -24.41
CA ASP A 6 -23.99 11.41 -23.50
C ASP A 6 -23.69 10.78 -22.13
N ALA A 7 -24.46 11.15 -21.11
CA ALA A 7 -24.19 10.74 -19.73
C ALA A 7 -24.25 9.22 -19.52
N ILE A 8 -25.13 8.52 -20.23
CA ILE A 8 -25.30 7.06 -20.12
C ILE A 8 -24.11 6.36 -20.75
N THR A 9 -23.75 6.74 -21.98
CA THR A 9 -22.59 6.18 -22.69
C THR A 9 -21.30 6.37 -21.89
N LEU A 10 -21.11 7.55 -21.27
CA LEU A 10 -19.93 7.82 -20.44
C LEU A 10 -19.86 6.92 -19.22
N GLU A 11 -20.97 6.73 -18.50
CA GLU A 11 -21.04 5.85 -17.33
C GLU A 11 -20.77 4.39 -17.70
N VAL A 12 -21.33 3.93 -18.82
CA VAL A 12 -21.09 2.58 -19.35
C VAL A 12 -19.61 2.40 -19.69
N LEU A 13 -19.00 3.34 -20.42
CA LEU A 13 -17.60 3.27 -20.79
C LEU A 13 -16.68 3.28 -19.54
N TRP A 14 -16.97 4.14 -18.57
CA TRP A 14 -16.20 4.20 -17.33
C TRP A 14 -16.25 2.87 -16.57
N THR A 15 -17.46 2.33 -16.37
CA THR A 15 -17.65 1.02 -15.70
C THR A 15 -16.94 -0.10 -16.45
N ARG A 16 -16.97 -0.11 -17.78
CA ARG A 16 -16.28 -1.11 -18.60
C ARG A 16 -14.76 -1.02 -18.48
N ILE A 17 -14.19 0.19 -18.45
CA ILE A 17 -12.74 0.40 -18.25
C ILE A 17 -12.32 -0.11 -16.87
N ILE A 18 -13.10 0.16 -15.81
CA ILE A 18 -12.86 -0.39 -14.48
C ILE A 18 -12.91 -1.93 -14.51
N SER A 19 -13.92 -2.50 -15.18
CA SER A 19 -14.05 -3.96 -15.32
C SER A 19 -12.86 -4.60 -16.03
N VAL A 20 -12.24 -3.92 -17.00
CA VAL A 20 -11.01 -4.39 -17.66
C VAL A 20 -9.87 -4.53 -16.67
N THR A 21 -9.67 -3.56 -15.77
CA THR A 21 -8.64 -3.63 -14.74
C THR A 21 -8.95 -4.68 -13.67
N ASP A 22 -10.22 -4.90 -13.34
CA ASP A 22 -10.65 -5.97 -12.42
C ASP A 22 -10.46 -7.37 -13.00
N GLU A 23 -10.67 -7.55 -14.31
CA GLU A 23 -10.38 -8.81 -15.00
C GLU A 23 -8.86 -9.11 -14.98
N ALA A 24 -8.04 -8.11 -15.22
CA ALA A 24 -6.57 -8.24 -15.15
C ALA A 24 -6.09 -8.60 -13.72
N ALA A 25 -6.68 -7.99 -12.70
CA ALA A 25 -6.42 -8.32 -11.31
C ALA A 25 -6.74 -9.79 -11.00
N LYS A 26 -7.89 -10.28 -11.46
CA LYS A 26 -8.27 -11.70 -11.33
C LYS A 26 -7.32 -12.63 -12.09
N ALA A 27 -6.79 -12.19 -13.24
CA ALA A 27 -5.80 -12.95 -13.98
C ALA A 27 -4.49 -13.09 -13.17
N ILE A 28 -3.99 -12.00 -12.57
CA ILE A 28 -2.81 -12.05 -11.69
C ILE A 28 -3.03 -13.06 -10.55
N VAL A 29 -4.14 -12.97 -9.81
CA VAL A 29 -4.44 -13.88 -8.69
C VAL A 29 -4.40 -15.35 -9.12
N ARG A 30 -4.92 -15.66 -10.32
CA ARG A 30 -5.02 -17.04 -10.83
C ARG A 30 -3.72 -17.60 -11.40
N THR A 31 -2.81 -16.74 -11.87
CA THR A 31 -1.61 -17.16 -12.60
C THR A 31 -0.31 -16.89 -11.85
N SER A 32 -0.35 -16.12 -10.75
CA SER A 32 0.82 -15.83 -9.92
C SER A 32 1.23 -17.03 -9.07
N PHE A 33 2.50 -17.04 -8.69
CA PHE A 33 3.14 -18.14 -7.99
C PHE A 33 3.37 -17.86 -6.51
N SER A 34 3.45 -16.58 -6.11
CA SER A 34 3.69 -16.22 -4.71
C SER A 34 2.40 -15.95 -3.96
N THR A 35 2.43 -16.19 -2.64
CA THR A 35 1.32 -15.84 -1.73
C THR A 35 1.11 -14.33 -1.61
N LEU A 36 2.07 -13.53 -1.99
CA LEU A 36 1.94 -12.07 -2.00
C LEU A 36 0.93 -11.62 -3.06
N SER A 37 0.98 -12.22 -4.24
CA SER A 37 0.06 -11.92 -5.32
C SER A 37 -1.26 -12.67 -5.21
N ASN A 38 -1.24 -14.01 -4.95
CA ASN A 38 -2.45 -14.82 -5.04
C ASN A 38 -3.30 -14.86 -3.75
N GLU A 39 -2.72 -14.56 -2.58
CA GLU A 39 -3.43 -14.56 -1.30
C GLU A 39 -3.52 -13.16 -0.70
N ALA A 40 -2.38 -12.45 -0.62
CA ALA A 40 -2.33 -11.13 0.00
C ALA A 40 -2.86 -10.02 -0.92
N ASN A 41 -2.99 -10.25 -2.23
CA ASN A 41 -3.37 -9.26 -3.23
C ASN A 41 -2.47 -8.02 -3.22
N ASP A 42 -1.15 -8.21 -3.00
CA ASP A 42 -0.17 -7.12 -2.94
C ASP A 42 0.27 -6.71 -4.35
N PHE A 43 -0.69 -6.23 -5.12
CA PHE A 43 -0.51 -5.76 -6.50
C PHE A 43 -1.55 -4.71 -6.87
N ALA A 44 -1.36 -4.07 -8.03
CA ALA A 44 -2.33 -3.19 -8.67
C ALA A 44 -2.32 -3.34 -10.19
N CYS A 45 -3.47 -3.11 -10.82
CA CYS A 45 -3.67 -2.98 -12.25
C CYS A 45 -4.26 -1.60 -12.54
N VAL A 46 -3.61 -0.83 -13.40
CA VAL A 46 -4.02 0.53 -13.77
C VAL A 46 -4.04 0.63 -15.30
N LEU A 47 -5.07 1.28 -15.83
CA LEU A 47 -5.12 1.73 -17.21
C LEU A 47 -4.92 3.24 -17.24
N THR A 48 -4.01 3.73 -18.09
CA THR A 48 -3.79 5.16 -18.32
C THR A 48 -4.17 5.55 -19.74
N ASP A 49 -4.36 6.83 -19.97
CA ASP A 49 -4.40 7.37 -21.34
C ASP A 49 -2.99 7.34 -21.99
N ALA A 50 -2.89 7.78 -23.24
CA ALA A 50 -1.60 7.85 -23.96
C ALA A 50 -0.58 8.82 -23.34
N ARG A 51 -1.04 9.76 -22.50
CA ARG A 51 -0.22 10.73 -21.77
C ARG A 51 0.29 10.18 -20.43
N GLY A 52 -0.15 8.97 -20.02
CA GLY A 52 0.22 8.32 -18.76
C GLY A 52 -0.61 8.79 -17.56
N TYR A 53 -1.81 9.35 -17.76
CA TYR A 53 -2.73 9.74 -16.70
C TYR A 53 -3.75 8.63 -16.40
N ALA A 54 -3.98 8.35 -15.13
CA ALA A 54 -4.84 7.24 -14.71
C ALA A 54 -6.29 7.41 -15.14
N LEU A 55 -6.80 6.50 -15.99
CA LEU A 55 -8.21 6.39 -16.38
C LEU A 55 -9.00 5.55 -15.38
N ALA A 56 -8.47 4.39 -15.01
CA ALA A 56 -9.08 3.44 -14.09
C ALA A 56 -8.04 2.55 -13.43
N GLN A 57 -8.47 1.90 -12.36
CA GLN A 57 -7.70 0.92 -11.59
C GLN A 57 -8.60 -0.20 -11.12
N ASN A 58 -8.03 -1.35 -10.76
CA ASN A 58 -8.82 -2.43 -10.17
C ASN A 58 -9.39 -2.05 -8.80
N SER A 59 -10.60 -2.50 -8.53
CA SER A 59 -11.40 -2.10 -7.35
C SER A 59 -10.75 -2.46 -6.01
N GLY A 60 -10.02 -3.57 -5.93
CA GLY A 60 -9.31 -4.03 -4.74
C GLY A 60 -7.85 -3.57 -4.64
N SER A 61 -7.46 -2.50 -5.35
CA SER A 61 -6.06 -2.07 -5.48
C SER A 61 -5.44 -1.56 -4.19
N ILE A 62 -4.12 -1.64 -4.10
CA ILE A 62 -3.32 -1.06 -3.02
C ILE A 62 -3.27 0.46 -3.21
N PRO A 63 -3.67 1.29 -2.22
CA PRO A 63 -3.75 2.73 -2.36
C PRO A 63 -2.46 3.42 -2.80
N SER A 64 -1.31 2.96 -2.31
CA SER A 64 -0.02 3.53 -2.71
C SER A 64 0.31 3.31 -4.19
N PHE A 65 -0.09 2.17 -4.77
CA PHE A 65 0.21 1.85 -6.17
C PHE A 65 -0.62 2.67 -7.15
N ILE A 66 -1.82 3.02 -6.75
CA ILE A 66 -2.75 3.83 -7.55
C ILE A 66 -2.13 5.16 -7.97
N GLY A 67 -1.50 5.87 -7.03
CA GLY A 67 -0.91 7.17 -7.31
C GLY A 67 0.50 7.09 -7.92
N THR A 68 1.21 5.97 -7.73
CA THR A 68 2.60 5.80 -8.20
C THR A 68 2.68 5.24 -9.62
N LEU A 69 1.85 4.26 -10.00
CA LEU A 69 1.89 3.65 -11.33
C LEU A 69 1.73 4.64 -12.50
N PRO A 70 0.79 5.60 -12.47
CA PRO A 70 0.71 6.60 -13.55
C PRO A 70 1.97 7.45 -13.67
N ALA A 71 2.63 7.76 -12.54
CA ALA A 71 3.92 8.44 -12.56
C ALA A 71 5.01 7.57 -13.21
N THR A 72 5.02 6.26 -12.92
CA THR A 72 5.93 5.28 -13.55
C THR A 72 5.74 5.24 -15.07
N VAL A 73 4.50 5.24 -15.56
CA VAL A 73 4.21 5.32 -17.01
C VAL A 73 4.81 6.58 -17.61
N ARG A 74 4.64 7.73 -16.95
CA ARG A 74 5.23 9.00 -17.43
C ARG A 74 6.77 9.02 -17.37
N HIS A 75 7.39 8.27 -16.44
CA HIS A 75 8.85 8.07 -16.44
C HIS A 75 9.29 7.28 -17.67
N PHE A 76 8.60 6.21 -18.02
CA PHE A 76 8.89 5.45 -19.25
C PHE A 76 8.68 6.28 -20.52
N LEU A 77 7.61 7.09 -20.57
CA LEU A 77 7.38 7.99 -21.70
C LEU A 77 8.50 9.02 -21.86
N ARG A 78 9.04 9.57 -20.76
CA ARG A 78 10.18 10.49 -20.83
C ARG A 78 11.47 9.80 -21.25
N GLU A 79 11.70 8.56 -20.81
CA GLU A 79 12.91 7.80 -21.12
C GLU A 79 12.96 7.36 -22.57
N PHE A 80 11.86 6.80 -23.08
CA PHE A 80 11.86 6.18 -24.41
C PHE A 80 11.24 7.05 -25.50
N GLY A 81 10.45 8.06 -25.15
CA GLY A 81 9.63 8.81 -26.10
C GLY A 81 8.50 7.97 -26.69
N GLU A 82 7.46 8.61 -27.22
CA GLU A 82 6.37 7.91 -27.89
C GLU A 82 6.85 7.15 -29.14
N ASP A 83 7.70 7.80 -29.96
CA ASP A 83 8.26 7.21 -31.18
C ASP A 83 9.23 6.04 -30.92
N GLY A 84 9.78 5.97 -29.72
CA GLY A 84 10.65 4.89 -29.29
C GLY A 84 9.91 3.63 -28.84
N LEU A 85 8.58 3.70 -28.63
CA LEU A 85 7.75 2.57 -28.20
C LEU A 85 7.13 1.86 -29.41
N LYS A 86 7.01 0.53 -29.31
CA LYS A 86 6.45 -0.30 -30.38
C LYS A 86 5.37 -1.24 -29.87
N PRO A 87 4.44 -1.68 -30.76
CA PRO A 87 3.56 -2.80 -30.47
C PRO A 87 4.38 -4.03 -30.03
N GLY A 88 3.97 -4.68 -28.93
CA GLY A 88 4.67 -5.85 -28.39
C GLY A 88 5.75 -5.53 -27.35
N ASP A 89 6.10 -4.27 -27.11
CA ASP A 89 6.98 -3.88 -26.01
C ASP A 89 6.33 -4.16 -24.66
N VAL A 90 7.12 -4.60 -23.68
CA VAL A 90 6.79 -4.60 -22.26
C VAL A 90 7.95 -3.99 -21.49
N LEU A 91 7.67 -2.92 -20.79
CA LEU A 91 8.63 -2.14 -20.02
C LEU A 91 8.63 -2.64 -18.56
N ILE A 92 9.79 -2.57 -17.90
CA ILE A 92 9.98 -3.06 -16.53
C ILE A 92 10.86 -2.10 -15.73
N THR A 93 10.52 -1.91 -14.46
CA THR A 93 11.39 -1.26 -13.47
C THR A 93 11.02 -1.69 -12.05
N ASN A 94 11.99 -1.63 -11.14
CA ASN A 94 11.74 -1.62 -9.71
C ASN A 94 12.47 -0.47 -9.01
N ASP A 95 12.87 0.56 -9.76
CA ASP A 95 13.48 1.76 -9.18
C ASP A 95 12.51 2.46 -8.23
N PRO A 96 12.89 2.72 -6.96
CA PRO A 96 11.98 3.31 -5.99
C PRO A 96 11.50 4.72 -6.34
N TRP A 97 12.34 5.55 -6.96
CA TRP A 97 12.01 6.94 -7.31
C TRP A 97 11.20 7.05 -8.60
N GLN A 98 11.31 6.06 -9.48
CA GLN A 98 10.61 5.99 -10.75
C GLN A 98 9.44 4.99 -10.74
N GLY A 99 9.38 4.15 -9.71
CA GLY A 99 8.37 3.12 -9.48
C GLY A 99 7.50 3.42 -8.27
N THR A 100 7.25 2.38 -7.47
CA THR A 100 6.28 2.41 -6.36
C THR A 100 6.88 2.65 -4.99
N GLY A 101 8.17 2.97 -4.92
CA GLY A 101 8.82 3.46 -3.70
C GLY A 101 9.70 2.46 -2.97
N HIS A 102 9.83 1.20 -3.44
CA HIS A 102 10.87 0.26 -3.03
C HIS A 102 11.12 -0.81 -4.10
N MET A 103 12.31 -1.40 -4.08
CA MET A 103 12.70 -2.36 -5.11
C MET A 103 11.93 -3.69 -5.07
N SER A 104 11.29 -4.02 -3.94
CA SER A 104 10.48 -5.24 -3.86
C SER A 104 9.27 -5.24 -4.80
N ASP A 105 8.81 -4.07 -5.23
CA ASP A 105 7.72 -3.94 -6.19
C ASP A 105 8.28 -3.86 -7.60
N VAL A 106 7.95 -4.82 -8.43
CA VAL A 106 8.28 -4.78 -9.86
C VAL A 106 7.08 -4.27 -10.63
N SER A 107 7.28 -3.14 -11.33
CA SER A 107 6.27 -2.51 -12.18
C SER A 107 6.50 -2.87 -13.64
N LEU A 108 5.44 -3.30 -14.32
CA LEU A 108 5.42 -3.54 -15.75
C LEU A 108 4.45 -2.58 -16.44
N VAL A 109 4.86 -2.07 -17.58
CA VAL A 109 4.05 -1.16 -18.39
C VAL A 109 4.06 -1.66 -19.82
N LYS A 110 2.87 -1.78 -20.43
CA LYS A 110 2.71 -2.17 -21.82
C LYS A 110 2.00 -1.07 -22.59
N PRO A 111 2.63 -0.49 -23.63
CA PRO A 111 1.96 0.44 -24.52
C PRO A 111 0.86 -0.28 -25.31
N ILE A 112 -0.30 0.34 -25.41
CA ILE A 112 -1.46 -0.16 -26.17
C ILE A 112 -1.60 0.63 -27.47
N PHE A 113 -1.46 -0.07 -28.57
CA PHE A 113 -1.61 0.52 -29.91
C PHE A 113 -2.94 0.09 -30.53
N HIS A 114 -3.62 1.05 -31.15
CA HIS A 114 -4.79 0.81 -31.98
C HIS A 114 -4.60 1.50 -33.33
N ARG A 115 -4.64 0.74 -34.43
CA ARG A 115 -4.38 1.26 -35.79
C ARG A 115 -3.06 2.08 -35.86
N GLU A 116 -1.98 1.48 -35.38
CA GLU A 116 -0.62 2.05 -35.35
C GLU A 116 -0.42 3.28 -34.44
N ARG A 117 -1.49 3.76 -33.80
CA ARG A 117 -1.42 4.88 -32.85
C ARG A 117 -1.33 4.36 -31.41
N LEU A 118 -0.45 4.96 -30.60
CA LEU A 118 -0.46 4.78 -29.14
C LEU A 118 -1.73 5.41 -28.56
N VAL A 119 -2.56 4.63 -27.84
CA VAL A 119 -3.86 5.09 -27.33
C VAL A 119 -3.97 5.03 -25.83
N ALA A 120 -3.17 4.18 -25.16
CA ALA A 120 -3.19 3.95 -23.73
C ALA A 120 -1.95 3.20 -23.27
N PHE A 121 -1.81 3.05 -21.94
CA PHE A 121 -0.92 2.07 -21.34
C PHE A 121 -1.68 1.22 -20.34
N SER A 122 -1.42 -0.08 -20.37
CA SER A 122 -1.71 -0.95 -19.23
C SER A 122 -0.48 -1.01 -18.34
N ALA A 123 -0.69 -0.85 -17.04
CA ALA A 123 0.37 -0.87 -16.04
C ALA A 123 -0.02 -1.77 -14.87
N THR A 124 0.92 -2.60 -14.46
CA THR A 124 0.78 -3.46 -13.27
C THR A 124 1.98 -3.28 -12.37
N THR A 125 1.79 -3.47 -11.08
CA THR A 125 2.87 -3.65 -10.13
C THR A 125 2.52 -4.76 -9.18
N SER A 126 3.50 -5.54 -8.75
CA SER A 126 3.32 -6.60 -7.76
C SER A 126 4.54 -6.68 -6.86
N HIS A 127 4.28 -6.94 -5.59
CA HIS A 127 5.34 -7.19 -4.62
C HIS A 127 5.95 -8.57 -4.87
N MET A 128 7.25 -8.61 -5.20
CA MET A 128 7.98 -9.84 -5.48
C MET A 128 8.31 -10.61 -4.19
N PRO A 129 8.27 -11.94 -4.22
CA PRO A 129 8.63 -12.76 -3.06
C PRO A 129 10.10 -12.60 -2.66
N ASP A 130 10.96 -12.36 -3.63
CA ASP A 130 12.40 -12.14 -3.43
C ASP A 130 12.99 -11.28 -4.56
N ILE A 131 13.85 -10.37 -4.18
CA ILE A 131 14.65 -9.52 -5.09
C ILE A 131 16.14 -9.63 -4.78
N GLY A 132 16.56 -10.66 -4.02
CA GLY A 132 17.93 -10.77 -3.53
C GLY A 132 18.22 -9.91 -2.30
N GLY A 133 19.46 -9.52 -2.12
CA GLY A 133 19.88 -8.66 -1.03
C GLY A 133 19.51 -9.15 0.37
N ARG A 134 19.31 -8.23 1.28
CA ARG A 134 18.82 -8.48 2.64
C ARG A 134 17.31 -8.53 2.65
N VAL A 135 16.71 -9.67 2.95
CA VAL A 135 15.26 -9.83 2.98
C VAL A 135 14.64 -8.93 4.02
N ARG A 136 14.03 -7.81 3.59
CA ARG A 136 13.33 -6.79 4.41
C ARG A 136 14.06 -6.40 5.69
N ALA A 137 15.39 -6.32 5.64
CA ALA A 137 16.17 -5.87 6.78
C ALA A 137 16.05 -4.35 6.89
N ILE A 138 15.29 -3.89 7.90
CA ILE A 138 15.18 -2.44 8.19
C ILE A 138 16.53 -1.83 8.62
N GLU A 139 17.53 -2.66 8.89
CA GLU A 139 18.91 -2.29 9.19
C GLU A 139 19.72 -1.86 7.96
N ALA A 140 19.22 -2.09 6.72
CA ALA A 140 19.89 -1.62 5.51
C ALA A 140 20.04 -0.09 5.55
N ARG A 141 21.19 0.40 5.12
CA ARG A 141 21.59 1.82 5.20
C ARG A 141 21.41 2.55 3.89
N GLU A 142 21.54 1.82 2.80
CA GLU A 142 21.43 2.33 1.45
C GLU A 142 20.76 1.32 0.52
N LEU A 143 20.26 1.80 -0.60
CA LEU A 143 19.50 1.03 -1.59
C LEU A 143 20.23 -0.22 -2.09
N PHE A 144 21.55 -0.13 -2.26
CA PHE A 144 22.39 -1.22 -2.80
C PHE A 144 22.44 -2.48 -1.91
N GLU A 145 22.06 -2.37 -0.63
CA GLU A 145 21.93 -3.53 0.26
C GLU A 145 20.58 -4.27 0.08
N GLU A 146 19.59 -3.68 -0.60
CA GLU A 146 18.20 -4.16 -0.60
C GLU A 146 17.91 -5.23 -1.65
N GLY A 147 18.71 -5.32 -2.72
CA GLY A 147 18.54 -6.35 -3.76
C GLY A 147 18.91 -5.88 -5.16
N ILE A 148 18.41 -6.61 -6.18
CA ILE A 148 18.64 -6.25 -7.57
C ILE A 148 17.86 -4.98 -7.93
N HIS A 149 18.56 -4.00 -8.50
CA HIS A 149 17.98 -2.77 -9.02
C HIS A 149 17.80 -2.87 -10.53
N ILE A 150 16.57 -2.75 -11.01
CA ILE A 150 16.20 -2.78 -12.41
C ILE A 150 15.79 -1.35 -12.80
N PRO A 151 16.63 -0.60 -13.50
CA PRO A 151 16.27 0.73 -14.00
C PRO A 151 15.15 0.63 -15.04
N LEU A 152 14.71 1.77 -15.58
CA LEU A 152 13.75 1.79 -16.69
C LEU A 152 14.30 0.97 -17.87
N SER A 153 13.69 -0.18 -18.14
CA SER A 153 14.19 -1.18 -19.08
C SER A 153 13.04 -1.79 -19.91
N ARG A 154 13.37 -2.58 -20.92
CA ARG A 154 12.41 -3.44 -21.63
C ARG A 154 12.69 -4.89 -21.28
N ILE A 155 11.70 -5.62 -20.78
CA ILE A 155 11.77 -7.07 -20.60
C ILE A 155 11.34 -7.80 -21.88
N ILE A 156 10.49 -7.16 -22.68
CA ILE A 156 10.12 -7.59 -24.04
C ILE A 156 10.28 -6.37 -24.95
N ARG A 157 10.98 -6.56 -26.05
CA ARG A 157 11.19 -5.56 -27.09
C ARG A 157 10.65 -6.09 -28.41
N ASP A 158 9.68 -5.41 -29.00
CA ASP A 158 9.07 -5.80 -30.28
C ASP A 158 8.66 -7.29 -30.30
N GLY A 159 8.03 -7.75 -29.22
CA GLY A 159 7.61 -9.14 -29.00
C GLY A 159 8.73 -10.13 -28.61
N GLN A 160 10.01 -9.70 -28.59
CA GLN A 160 11.16 -10.55 -28.26
C GLN A 160 11.60 -10.35 -26.79
N ARG A 161 11.76 -11.43 -26.05
CA ARG A 161 12.21 -11.40 -24.64
C ARG A 161 13.67 -10.98 -24.54
N ASP A 162 13.99 -10.16 -23.54
CA ASP A 162 15.38 -9.88 -23.17
C ASP A 162 15.91 -11.01 -22.24
N GLU A 163 16.49 -12.02 -22.88
CA GLU A 163 17.04 -13.18 -22.15
C GLU A 163 18.20 -12.82 -21.22
N THR A 164 18.90 -11.72 -21.49
CA THR A 164 19.98 -11.25 -20.59
C THR A 164 19.42 -10.71 -19.30
N LEU A 165 18.40 -9.84 -19.36
CA LEU A 165 17.73 -9.30 -18.18
C LEU A 165 17.06 -10.42 -17.38
N ILE A 166 16.38 -11.36 -18.05
CA ILE A 166 15.75 -12.52 -17.40
C ILE A 166 16.78 -13.34 -16.64
N ARG A 167 17.94 -13.66 -17.24
CA ARG A 167 19.03 -14.39 -16.56
C ARG A 167 19.61 -13.61 -15.39
N LEU A 168 19.75 -12.29 -15.51
CA LEU A 168 20.23 -11.44 -14.41
C LEU A 168 19.25 -11.49 -13.23
N ILE A 169 17.94 -11.33 -13.47
CA ILE A 169 16.94 -11.43 -12.40
C ILE A 169 17.03 -12.81 -11.73
N ARG A 170 16.98 -13.90 -12.50
CA ARG A 170 17.02 -15.26 -11.97
C ARG A 170 18.26 -15.56 -11.14
N ALA A 171 19.41 -15.03 -11.52
CA ALA A 171 20.68 -15.25 -10.83
C ALA A 171 20.79 -14.50 -9.48
N ASN A 172 20.00 -13.46 -9.28
CA ASN A 172 20.09 -12.60 -8.11
C ASN A 172 19.03 -12.88 -7.03
N VAL A 173 18.07 -13.79 -7.28
CA VAL A 173 16.97 -14.11 -6.36
C VAL A 173 17.05 -15.54 -5.86
N ARG A 174 16.56 -15.80 -4.63
CA ARG A 174 16.55 -17.13 -3.98
C ARG A 174 15.45 -18.04 -4.53
N THR A 175 14.35 -17.42 -5.01
CA THR A 175 13.17 -18.12 -5.51
C THR A 175 12.85 -17.71 -6.96
N PRO A 176 13.76 -18.04 -7.93
CA PRO A 176 13.68 -17.52 -9.30
C PRO A 176 12.40 -17.91 -10.03
N ASP A 177 11.87 -19.11 -9.79
CA ASP A 177 10.64 -19.55 -10.46
C ASP A 177 9.40 -18.83 -9.94
N GLN A 178 9.33 -18.51 -8.64
CA GLN A 178 8.24 -17.70 -8.09
C GLN A 178 8.32 -16.25 -8.58
N THR A 179 9.51 -15.63 -8.51
CA THR A 179 9.70 -14.26 -8.96
C THR A 179 9.39 -14.10 -10.45
N MET A 180 9.92 -14.97 -11.30
CA MET A 180 9.61 -14.92 -12.73
C MET A 180 8.17 -15.28 -13.03
N GLY A 181 7.57 -16.22 -12.29
CA GLY A 181 6.15 -16.57 -12.42
C GLY A 181 5.25 -15.38 -12.17
N ASP A 182 5.52 -14.58 -11.13
CA ASP A 182 4.75 -13.36 -10.84
C ASP A 182 4.98 -12.27 -11.89
N ILE A 183 6.21 -12.12 -12.43
CA ILE A 183 6.49 -11.20 -13.54
C ILE A 183 5.68 -11.61 -14.79
N TRP A 184 5.66 -12.90 -15.15
CA TRP A 184 4.89 -13.37 -16.31
C TRP A 184 3.37 -13.28 -16.09
N ALA A 185 2.89 -13.43 -14.87
CA ALA A 185 1.48 -13.18 -14.53
C ALA A 185 1.09 -11.72 -14.80
N GLN A 186 1.97 -10.76 -14.48
CA GLN A 186 1.77 -9.36 -14.80
C GLN A 186 1.81 -9.09 -16.32
N VAL A 187 2.73 -9.73 -17.07
CA VAL A 187 2.75 -9.63 -18.55
C VAL A 187 1.42 -10.07 -19.13
N SER A 188 0.92 -11.24 -18.72
CA SER A 188 -0.36 -11.77 -19.18
C SER A 188 -1.57 -10.87 -18.82
N ALA A 189 -1.53 -10.26 -17.64
CA ALA A 189 -2.56 -9.30 -17.22
C ALA A 189 -2.53 -8.02 -18.08
N ASN A 190 -1.35 -7.52 -18.42
CA ASN A 190 -1.19 -6.37 -19.32
C ASN A 190 -1.67 -6.69 -20.74
N GLU A 191 -1.40 -7.88 -21.26
CA GLU A 191 -1.91 -8.35 -22.55
C GLU A 191 -3.45 -8.48 -22.56
N LEU A 192 -4.01 -8.96 -21.46
CA LEU A 192 -5.46 -9.01 -21.30
C LEU A 192 -6.07 -7.62 -21.34
N MET A 193 -5.51 -6.65 -20.62
CA MET A 193 -5.97 -5.25 -20.64
C MET A 193 -5.86 -4.65 -22.05
N GLU A 194 -4.74 -4.85 -22.76
CA GLU A 194 -4.56 -4.40 -24.15
C GLU A 194 -5.70 -4.93 -25.02
N ASN A 195 -5.94 -6.25 -25.00
CA ASN A 195 -6.95 -6.89 -25.84
C ASN A 195 -8.38 -6.37 -25.52
N ARG A 196 -8.69 -6.14 -24.23
CA ARG A 196 -9.99 -5.61 -23.82
C ARG A 196 -10.20 -4.16 -24.23
N VAL A 197 -9.16 -3.33 -24.08
CA VAL A 197 -9.20 -1.92 -24.52
C VAL A 197 -9.38 -1.82 -26.02
N ARG A 198 -8.64 -2.60 -26.81
CA ARG A 198 -8.78 -2.61 -28.29
C ARG A 198 -10.20 -2.99 -28.71
N ARG A 199 -10.79 -4.05 -28.11
CA ARG A 199 -12.17 -4.44 -28.38
C ARG A 199 -13.17 -3.36 -27.99
N LEU A 200 -12.99 -2.71 -26.84
CA LEU A 200 -13.84 -1.59 -26.43
C LEU A 200 -13.77 -0.44 -27.43
N MET A 201 -12.59 -0.10 -27.92
CA MET A 201 -12.42 0.94 -28.94
C MET A 201 -13.07 0.57 -30.28
N GLU A 202 -12.98 -0.68 -30.70
CA GLU A 202 -13.66 -1.19 -31.91
C GLU A 202 -15.18 -1.11 -31.79
N GLU A 203 -15.74 -1.59 -30.67
CA GLU A 203 -17.18 -1.63 -30.38
C GLU A 203 -17.82 -0.23 -30.35
N TYR A 204 -17.09 0.75 -29.76
CA TYR A 204 -17.58 2.13 -29.68
C TYR A 204 -17.04 3.06 -30.77
N HIS A 205 -16.38 2.50 -31.77
CA HIS A 205 -15.77 3.25 -32.90
C HIS A 205 -14.86 4.40 -32.45
N LEU A 206 -14.05 4.18 -31.39
CA LEU A 206 -13.13 5.17 -30.86
C LEU A 206 -11.78 5.11 -31.58
N TYR A 207 -11.30 6.26 -32.05
CA TYR A 207 -9.95 6.39 -32.63
C TYR A 207 -8.87 6.64 -31.56
N SER A 208 -9.24 7.23 -30.42
CA SER A 208 -8.39 7.47 -29.26
C SER A 208 -9.23 7.47 -27.97
N LEU A 209 -8.58 7.36 -26.84
CA LEU A 209 -9.22 7.47 -25.53
C LEU A 209 -9.13 8.89 -24.96
N GLU A 210 -8.47 9.84 -25.61
CA GLU A 210 -8.22 11.20 -25.12
C GLU A 210 -9.51 11.94 -24.77
N GLY A 211 -10.50 11.95 -25.67
CA GLY A 211 -11.77 12.63 -25.42
C GLY A 211 -12.56 12.02 -24.26
N LEU A 212 -12.48 10.69 -24.09
CA LEU A 212 -13.08 10.00 -22.95
C LEU A 212 -12.32 10.35 -21.64
N ALA A 213 -10.99 10.33 -21.69
CA ALA A 213 -10.14 10.68 -20.57
C ALA A 213 -10.40 12.11 -20.08
N ASP A 214 -10.44 13.08 -20.98
CA ASP A 214 -10.65 14.49 -20.63
C ASP A 214 -12.02 14.72 -19.99
N GLU A 215 -13.08 14.04 -20.48
CA GLU A 215 -14.41 14.13 -19.87
C GLU A 215 -14.45 13.50 -18.47
N LEU A 216 -13.86 12.30 -18.29
CA LEU A 216 -13.79 11.62 -17.00
C LEU A 216 -12.96 12.43 -15.99
N PHE A 217 -11.79 12.93 -16.40
CA PHE A 217 -10.94 13.75 -15.53
C PHE A 217 -11.62 15.04 -15.14
N GLY A 218 -12.23 15.73 -16.10
CA GLY A 218 -12.95 16.99 -15.84
C GLY A 218 -14.10 16.83 -14.85
N ARG A 219 -14.88 15.74 -14.95
CA ARG A 219 -15.97 15.44 -13.98
C ARG A 219 -15.43 15.15 -12.59
N SER A 220 -14.41 14.32 -12.50
CA SER A 220 -13.82 13.93 -11.21
C SER A 220 -13.10 15.10 -10.55
N GLU A 221 -12.43 15.95 -11.32
CA GLU A 221 -11.80 17.17 -10.83
C GLU A 221 -12.83 18.15 -10.28
N ARG A 222 -13.90 18.44 -11.01
CA ARG A 222 -14.99 19.31 -10.53
C ARG A 222 -15.58 18.79 -9.22
N ALA A 223 -15.91 17.49 -9.15
CA ALA A 223 -16.47 16.89 -7.95
C ALA A 223 -15.51 17.00 -6.74
N MET A 224 -14.21 16.81 -6.96
CA MET A 224 -13.23 16.97 -5.88
C MET A 224 -13.06 18.42 -5.47
N ARG A 225 -13.02 19.38 -6.41
CA ARG A 225 -12.97 20.82 -6.11
C ARG A 225 -14.20 21.28 -5.32
N GLU A 226 -15.39 20.84 -5.70
CA GLU A 226 -16.63 21.11 -4.97
C GLU A 226 -16.58 20.53 -3.54
N ALA A 227 -16.07 19.29 -3.38
CA ALA A 227 -15.92 18.67 -2.07
C ALA A 227 -14.89 19.40 -1.18
N ILE A 228 -13.82 19.93 -1.76
CA ILE A 228 -12.81 20.75 -1.06
C ILE A 228 -13.41 22.10 -0.68
N ALA A 229 -14.09 22.79 -1.59
CA ALA A 229 -14.70 24.09 -1.36
C ALA A 229 -15.79 24.07 -0.24
N ALA A 230 -16.34 22.90 0.05
CA ALA A 230 -17.26 22.72 1.17
C ALA A 230 -16.56 22.65 2.55
N VAL A 231 -15.22 22.61 2.58
CA VAL A 231 -14.44 22.65 3.82
C VAL A 231 -13.96 24.09 4.07
N PRO A 232 -14.09 24.63 5.29
CA PRO A 232 -13.63 25.99 5.57
C PRO A 232 -12.16 26.21 5.22
N ASP A 233 -11.87 27.37 4.64
CA ASP A 233 -10.50 27.82 4.36
C ASP A 233 -9.67 27.91 5.65
N GLY A 234 -8.37 27.59 5.54
CA GLY A 234 -7.45 27.67 6.67
C GLY A 234 -6.29 26.70 6.58
N THR A 235 -5.38 26.84 7.54
CA THR A 235 -4.23 25.93 7.69
C THR A 235 -4.40 25.08 8.95
N TYR A 236 -4.58 23.79 8.77
CA TYR A 236 -4.83 22.80 9.83
C TYR A 236 -3.56 22.00 10.09
N ARG A 237 -2.93 22.23 11.24
CA ARG A 237 -1.67 21.58 11.60
C ARG A 237 -1.90 20.37 12.48
N TYR A 238 -1.17 19.27 12.19
CA TYR A 238 -1.15 18.07 13.01
C TYR A 238 0.26 17.48 13.04
N GLY A 239 0.55 16.68 14.05
CA GLY A 239 1.82 15.99 14.16
C GLY A 239 1.85 15.04 15.35
N PHE A 240 2.75 14.08 15.28
CA PHE A 240 2.98 13.09 16.34
C PHE A 240 4.40 12.53 16.26
N GLN A 241 4.75 11.72 17.26
CA GLN A 241 6.00 10.96 17.28
C GLN A 241 5.74 9.48 17.02
N THR A 242 6.75 8.80 16.47
CA THR A 242 6.76 7.35 16.22
C THR A 242 7.95 6.69 16.91
N ASP A 243 7.95 5.37 16.95
CA ASP A 243 8.90 4.57 17.73
C ASP A 243 10.37 4.89 17.43
N GLY A 244 10.76 4.93 16.15
CA GLY A 244 12.12 5.17 15.70
C GLY A 244 13.13 4.12 16.15
N PHE A 245 14.40 4.27 15.79
CA PHE A 245 15.50 3.38 16.19
C PHE A 245 16.17 3.84 17.48
N GLU A 246 17.08 4.80 17.37
CA GLU A 246 17.82 5.35 18.51
C GLU A 246 17.02 6.44 19.22
N LYS A 247 16.27 7.21 18.45
CA LYS A 247 15.36 8.26 18.90
C LYS A 247 14.04 8.17 18.18
N SER A 248 12.98 8.70 18.78
CA SER A 248 11.68 8.84 18.13
C SER A 248 11.76 9.77 16.92
N TYR A 249 10.94 9.49 15.91
CA TYR A 249 10.80 10.36 14.75
C TYR A 249 9.56 11.23 14.88
N THR A 250 9.68 12.47 14.42
CA THR A 250 8.58 13.43 14.38
C THR A 250 8.01 13.48 12.98
N PHE A 251 6.68 13.39 12.89
CA PHE A 251 5.91 13.61 11.67
C PHE A 251 5.05 14.85 11.84
N LYS A 252 5.02 15.73 10.85
CA LYS A 252 4.25 16.96 10.86
C LYS A 252 3.56 17.18 9.52
N ILE A 253 2.39 17.82 9.56
CA ILE A 253 1.68 18.33 8.41
C ILE A 253 1.09 19.71 8.71
N ALA A 254 1.16 20.60 7.73
CA ALA A 254 0.33 21.78 7.62
C ALA A 254 -0.56 21.62 6.39
N LEU A 255 -1.83 21.28 6.59
CA LEU A 255 -2.82 21.11 5.53
C LEU A 255 -3.54 22.44 5.30
N THR A 256 -3.26 23.11 4.20
CA THR A 256 -3.88 24.38 3.84
C THR A 256 -4.98 24.15 2.82
N ILE A 257 -6.18 24.62 3.14
CA ILE A 257 -7.34 24.64 2.26
C ILE A 257 -7.57 26.09 1.85
N LYS A 258 -7.61 26.35 0.55
CA LYS A 258 -7.86 27.68 -0.01
C LYS A 258 -8.74 27.54 -1.24
N GLY A 259 -9.99 27.98 -1.10
CA GLY A 259 -11.02 27.83 -2.13
C GLY A 259 -11.26 26.35 -2.43
N ASP A 260 -10.88 25.89 -3.59
CA ASP A 260 -11.10 24.54 -4.10
C ASP A 260 -9.81 23.71 -4.24
N GLU A 261 -8.72 24.15 -3.56
CA GLU A 261 -7.43 23.47 -3.58
C GLU A 261 -6.93 23.11 -2.17
N ILE A 262 -6.17 22.04 -2.09
CA ILE A 262 -5.47 21.59 -0.87
C ILE A 262 -3.96 21.58 -1.12
N VAL A 263 -3.19 22.13 -0.17
CA VAL A 263 -1.74 21.99 -0.09
C VAL A 263 -1.41 21.26 1.21
N ALA A 264 -0.74 20.11 1.08
CA ALA A 264 -0.22 19.32 2.21
C ALA A 264 1.29 19.55 2.33
N ASP A 265 1.72 20.34 3.29
CA ASP A 265 3.12 20.63 3.58
C ASP A 265 3.61 19.80 4.77
N PHE A 266 4.64 18.97 4.55
CA PHE A 266 5.26 18.10 5.54
C PHE A 266 6.53 18.70 6.19
N THR A 267 6.76 19.99 6.05
CA THR A 267 7.89 20.69 6.67
C THR A 267 7.94 20.48 8.18
N GLY A 268 9.13 20.12 8.67
CA GLY A 268 9.39 19.81 10.09
C GLY A 268 9.22 18.32 10.42
N THR A 269 8.95 17.46 9.44
CA THR A 269 9.14 16.01 9.55
C THR A 269 10.63 15.68 9.69
N SER A 270 10.97 14.67 10.49
CA SER A 270 12.34 14.25 10.75
C SER A 270 13.15 14.00 9.46
N PRO A 271 14.46 14.26 9.45
CA PRO A 271 15.34 13.94 8.32
C PRO A 271 15.31 12.46 7.97
N ALA A 272 15.62 12.15 6.71
CA ALA A 272 15.87 10.78 6.25
C ALA A 272 16.90 10.07 7.16
N GLN A 273 16.72 8.78 7.32
CA GLN A 273 17.52 7.97 8.25
C GLN A 273 18.42 7.00 7.48
N PRO A 274 19.61 6.65 8.01
CA PRO A 274 20.44 5.58 7.47
C PRO A 274 19.85 4.21 7.87
N ARG A 275 18.58 3.99 7.51
CA ARG A 275 17.77 2.80 7.77
C ARG A 275 16.72 2.68 6.67
N ALA A 276 16.30 1.48 6.38
CA ALA A 276 15.40 1.16 5.26
C ALA A 276 13.92 1.54 5.50
N ILE A 277 13.66 2.62 6.20
CA ILE A 277 12.31 3.10 6.54
C ILE A 277 11.91 4.38 5.81
N ASN A 278 12.80 4.93 4.99
CA ASN A 278 12.50 6.17 4.26
C ASN A 278 11.39 5.94 3.21
N CYS A 279 10.61 6.97 2.95
CA CYS A 279 9.47 6.92 2.04
C CYS A 279 9.67 7.93 0.91
N VAL A 280 9.76 7.49 -0.32
CA VAL A 280 9.97 8.37 -1.48
C VAL A 280 8.76 9.28 -1.71
N TYR A 281 9.00 10.42 -2.36
CA TYR A 281 7.98 11.43 -2.62
C TYR A 281 6.74 10.90 -3.34
N ALA A 282 6.90 10.04 -4.36
CA ALA A 282 5.78 9.48 -5.09
C ALA A 282 4.80 8.71 -4.18
N TYR A 283 5.32 7.95 -3.22
CA TYR A 283 4.52 7.24 -2.24
C TYR A 283 3.83 8.22 -1.25
N THR A 284 4.55 9.23 -0.79
CA THR A 284 4.01 10.29 0.08
C THR A 284 2.85 11.02 -0.59
N TYR A 285 3.01 11.38 -1.88
CA TYR A 285 1.95 11.95 -2.69
C TYR A 285 0.73 11.03 -2.80
N ALA A 286 0.93 9.77 -3.17
CA ALA A 286 -0.14 8.79 -3.33
C ALA A 286 -0.95 8.62 -2.04
N MET A 287 -0.29 8.50 -0.90
CA MET A 287 -0.94 8.31 0.41
C MET A 287 -1.63 9.57 0.91
N THR A 288 -1.15 10.76 0.54
CA THR A 288 -1.81 12.04 0.82
C THR A 288 -3.12 12.15 0.03
N ALA A 289 -3.05 11.93 -1.29
CA ALA A 289 -4.19 11.98 -2.19
C ALA A 289 -5.27 10.94 -1.82
N TYR A 290 -4.84 9.73 -1.46
CA TYR A 290 -5.73 8.69 -0.92
C TYR A 290 -6.49 9.15 0.32
N ALA A 291 -5.80 9.75 1.29
CA ALA A 291 -6.42 10.20 2.54
C ALA A 291 -7.42 11.34 2.31
N VAL A 292 -7.08 12.30 1.45
CA VAL A 292 -7.99 13.39 1.03
C VAL A 292 -9.24 12.81 0.38
N ARG A 293 -9.08 11.88 -0.57
CA ARG A 293 -10.21 11.21 -1.22
C ARG A 293 -11.10 10.48 -0.22
N CYS A 294 -10.52 9.70 0.69
CA CYS A 294 -11.29 8.97 1.71
C CYS A 294 -12.12 9.89 2.61
N ALA A 295 -11.61 11.08 2.92
CA ALA A 295 -12.30 12.04 3.77
C ALA A 295 -13.38 12.85 3.03
N LEU A 296 -13.13 13.22 1.77
CA LEU A 296 -13.96 14.19 1.05
C LEU A 296 -14.87 13.56 0.00
N LEU A 297 -14.39 12.56 -0.75
CA LEU A 297 -15.12 12.01 -1.92
C LEU A 297 -14.94 10.48 -2.07
N PRO A 298 -15.31 9.67 -1.05
CA PRO A 298 -15.04 8.22 -1.06
C PRO A 298 -15.84 7.45 -2.12
N GLY A 299 -17.00 7.96 -2.53
CA GLY A 299 -17.94 7.24 -3.39
C GLY A 299 -17.68 7.31 -4.89
N LEU A 300 -16.77 8.20 -5.35
CA LEU A 300 -16.48 8.33 -6.78
C LEU A 300 -15.36 7.35 -7.20
N PRO A 301 -15.47 6.67 -8.36
CA PRO A 301 -14.37 5.88 -8.91
C PRO A 301 -13.11 6.72 -9.10
N ASN A 302 -11.95 6.10 -8.87
CA ASN A 302 -10.68 6.79 -8.86
C ASN A 302 -10.10 7.01 -10.26
N ASN A 303 -9.66 8.24 -10.54
CA ASN A 303 -8.88 8.61 -11.72
C ASN A 303 -8.03 9.85 -11.47
N GLU A 304 -7.21 10.25 -12.45
CA GLU A 304 -6.29 11.40 -12.35
C GLU A 304 -6.97 12.71 -11.97
N GLY A 305 -8.20 12.95 -12.44
CA GLY A 305 -8.92 14.20 -12.19
C GLY A 305 -9.09 14.53 -10.71
N MET A 306 -9.30 13.51 -9.87
CA MET A 306 -9.47 13.67 -8.43
C MET A 306 -8.25 14.24 -7.72
N TYR A 307 -7.06 14.06 -8.29
CA TYR A 307 -5.80 14.42 -7.64
C TYR A 307 -5.28 15.79 -8.03
N ARG A 308 -5.77 16.38 -9.14
CA ARG A 308 -5.32 17.69 -9.64
C ARG A 308 -5.41 18.83 -8.63
N PRO A 309 -6.48 18.95 -7.79
CA PRO A 309 -6.56 20.00 -6.78
C PRO A 309 -5.75 19.71 -5.50
N VAL A 310 -5.02 18.60 -5.42
CA VAL A 310 -4.22 18.20 -4.25
C VAL A 310 -2.74 18.37 -4.56
N LYS A 311 -2.10 19.33 -3.87
CA LYS A 311 -0.66 19.58 -3.95
C LYS A 311 0.04 19.04 -2.71
N VAL A 312 1.22 18.45 -2.89
CA VAL A 312 2.02 17.88 -1.79
C VAL A 312 3.40 18.52 -1.80
N GLU A 313 3.83 18.99 -0.64
CA GLU A 313 5.14 19.56 -0.41
C GLU A 313 5.83 18.75 0.70
N ALA A 314 6.98 18.16 0.39
CA ALA A 314 7.81 17.45 1.35
C ALA A 314 9.27 17.88 1.12
N PRO A 315 9.93 18.47 2.13
CA PRO A 315 11.32 18.91 1.99
C PRO A 315 12.22 17.76 1.58
N GLU A 316 13.06 17.98 0.58
CA GLU A 316 14.03 16.99 0.13
C GLU A 316 15.00 16.62 1.27
N GLY A 317 15.27 15.33 1.44
CA GLY A 317 16.10 14.81 2.52
C GLY A 317 15.36 14.55 3.83
N CYS A 318 14.02 14.72 3.89
CA CYS A 318 13.23 14.24 5.03
C CYS A 318 12.79 12.78 4.85
N LEU A 319 12.26 12.16 5.93
CA LEU A 319 11.73 10.77 5.91
C LEU A 319 10.69 10.51 4.83
N LEU A 320 9.96 11.54 4.40
CA LEU A 320 8.87 11.47 3.41
C LEU A 320 9.32 11.89 1.99
N ASN A 321 10.59 12.25 1.81
CA ASN A 321 11.21 12.59 0.53
C ASN A 321 12.73 12.44 0.61
N PRO A 322 13.25 11.20 0.76
CA PRO A 322 14.67 10.94 0.86
C PRO A 322 15.38 11.14 -0.48
N ARG A 323 16.68 11.45 -0.41
CA ARG A 323 17.54 11.46 -1.59
C ARG A 323 18.05 10.06 -1.91
N PHE A 324 18.26 9.78 -3.19
CA PHE A 324 19.01 8.60 -3.62
C PHE A 324 20.45 8.65 -3.04
N PRO A 325 21.01 7.52 -2.58
CA PRO A 325 20.52 6.14 -2.56
C PRO A 325 19.99 5.69 -1.19
N ALA A 326 19.16 6.47 -0.53
CA ALA A 326 18.60 6.09 0.78
C ALA A 326 17.89 4.72 0.72
N ALA A 327 18.03 3.93 1.79
CA ALA A 327 17.33 2.66 1.92
C ALA A 327 15.83 2.85 2.17
N VAL A 328 14.97 2.07 1.48
CA VAL A 328 13.51 2.29 1.39
C VAL A 328 12.67 1.00 1.46
N VAL A 329 13.27 -0.19 1.63
CA VAL A 329 12.55 -1.48 1.52
C VAL A 329 11.35 -1.57 2.47
N SER A 330 11.40 -0.94 3.62
CA SER A 330 10.32 -0.89 4.61
C SER A 330 9.58 0.46 4.61
N ARG A 331 9.48 1.13 3.46
CA ARG A 331 8.82 2.44 3.32
C ARG A 331 7.41 2.51 3.91
N ALA A 332 6.71 1.39 3.97
CA ALA A 332 5.38 1.31 4.53
C ALA A 332 5.34 1.65 6.04
N GLN A 333 6.42 1.42 6.80
CA GLN A 333 6.51 1.84 8.19
C GLN A 333 6.38 3.37 8.35
N THR A 334 6.85 4.12 7.38
CA THR A 334 6.78 5.59 7.36
C THR A 334 5.58 6.09 6.56
N GLY A 335 5.39 5.58 5.35
CA GLY A 335 4.36 6.03 4.43
C GLY A 335 2.92 5.81 4.92
N HIS A 336 2.66 4.77 5.70
CA HIS A 336 1.34 4.54 6.30
C HIS A 336 0.98 5.54 7.40
N TYR A 337 1.92 6.36 7.86
CA TYR A 337 1.62 7.48 8.75
C TYR A 337 1.11 8.72 8.02
N VAL A 338 1.34 8.83 6.71
CA VAL A 338 0.87 9.97 5.90
C VAL A 338 -0.65 10.14 5.96
N PRO A 339 -1.48 9.11 5.73
CA PRO A 339 -2.94 9.22 5.92
C PRO A 339 -3.34 9.58 7.34
N VAL A 340 -2.61 9.10 8.36
CA VAL A 340 -2.86 9.46 9.76
C VAL A 340 -2.65 10.96 10.00
N LEU A 341 -1.61 11.56 9.37
CA LEU A 341 -1.35 13.00 9.42
C LEU A 341 -2.48 13.80 8.77
N VAL A 342 -2.86 13.42 7.55
CA VAL A 342 -3.92 14.11 6.79
C VAL A 342 -5.25 14.07 7.54
N LEU A 343 -5.68 12.87 8.00
CA LEU A 343 -6.93 12.73 8.76
C LEU A 343 -6.85 13.45 10.10
N GLY A 344 -5.69 13.47 10.76
CA GLY A 344 -5.47 14.22 12.00
C GLY A 344 -5.56 15.74 11.80
N ALA A 345 -5.11 16.29 10.67
CA ALA A 345 -5.29 17.68 10.31
C ALA A 345 -6.77 17.99 10.01
N LEU A 346 -7.42 17.18 9.18
CA LEU A 346 -8.83 17.31 8.81
C LEU A 346 -9.78 17.12 10.00
N HIS A 347 -9.40 16.36 11.02
CA HIS A 347 -10.18 16.19 12.25
C HIS A 347 -10.52 17.53 12.93
N LYS A 348 -9.71 18.56 12.75
CA LYS A 348 -9.94 19.89 13.35
C LYS A 348 -11.11 20.62 12.73
N VAL A 349 -11.43 20.33 11.47
CA VAL A 349 -12.44 21.07 10.67
C VAL A 349 -13.62 20.19 10.26
N ILE A 350 -13.39 18.93 9.91
CA ILE A 350 -14.45 17.97 9.52
C ILE A 350 -14.39 16.68 10.36
N PRO A 351 -14.50 16.79 11.72
CA PRO A 351 -14.30 15.66 12.62
C PRO A 351 -15.20 14.45 12.31
N ASP A 352 -16.38 14.68 11.76
CA ASP A 352 -17.38 13.64 11.49
C ASP A 352 -17.08 12.84 10.21
N LYS A 353 -16.18 13.31 9.35
CA LYS A 353 -15.76 12.63 8.11
C LYS A 353 -14.45 11.85 8.26
N VAL A 354 -13.82 11.85 9.43
CA VAL A 354 -12.53 11.20 9.65
C VAL A 354 -12.59 10.21 10.81
N MET A 355 -11.65 9.29 10.83
CA MET A 355 -11.49 8.33 11.91
C MET A 355 -10.34 8.74 12.84
N ALA A 356 -10.36 8.22 14.07
CA ALA A 356 -9.25 8.28 15.01
C ALA A 356 -8.03 7.50 14.49
N GLY A 357 -6.92 7.55 15.20
CA GLY A 357 -5.69 6.88 14.80
C GLY A 357 -5.90 5.37 14.62
N ALA A 358 -5.40 4.81 13.53
CA ALA A 358 -5.40 3.37 13.31
C ALA A 358 -4.16 2.71 13.92
N GLY A 359 -4.23 1.42 14.21
CA GLY A 359 -3.11 0.57 14.60
C GLY A 359 -2.13 0.27 13.45
N SER A 360 -2.15 1.12 12.40
CA SER A 360 -1.16 1.16 11.33
C SER A 360 0.15 1.79 11.84
N PRO A 361 1.29 1.57 11.21
CA PRO A 361 1.53 0.86 9.94
C PRO A 361 1.24 -0.63 9.96
N LEU A 362 1.15 -1.21 8.76
CA LEU A 362 1.10 -2.65 8.55
C LEU A 362 2.26 -3.35 9.26
N TRP A 363 1.96 -4.42 9.98
CA TRP A 363 2.96 -5.30 10.54
C TRP A 363 3.28 -6.42 9.57
N ALA A 364 4.55 -6.75 9.42
CA ALA A 364 4.98 -7.88 8.62
C ALA A 364 6.06 -8.68 9.35
N VAL A 365 6.03 -9.99 9.12
CA VAL A 365 7.08 -10.92 9.53
C VAL A 365 7.66 -11.53 8.27
N ALA A 366 8.83 -11.06 7.87
CA ALA A 366 9.59 -11.65 6.79
C ALA A 366 10.47 -12.77 7.34
N GLN A 367 10.49 -13.88 6.63
CA GLN A 367 11.26 -15.06 6.99
C GLN A 367 12.02 -15.60 5.80
N THR A 368 13.23 -16.05 6.05
CA THR A 368 14.06 -16.71 5.06
C THR A 368 14.84 -17.86 5.71
N GLY A 369 15.07 -18.90 4.95
CA GLY A 369 15.79 -20.07 5.43
C GLY A 369 15.98 -21.10 4.34
N THR A 370 16.40 -22.28 4.77
CA THR A 370 16.51 -23.46 3.91
C THR A 370 15.59 -24.55 4.46
N ARG A 371 14.75 -25.13 3.62
CA ARG A 371 13.89 -26.25 3.99
C ARG A 371 14.72 -27.49 4.31
N ASP A 372 14.13 -28.48 4.96
CA ASP A 372 14.81 -29.74 5.30
C ASP A 372 15.28 -30.49 4.04
N ASP A 373 14.62 -30.32 2.89
CA ASP A 373 15.02 -30.87 1.58
C ASP A 373 16.16 -30.06 0.88
N GLY A 374 16.71 -29.04 1.52
CA GLY A 374 17.81 -28.22 1.01
C GLY A 374 17.41 -27.03 0.15
N ARG A 375 16.13 -26.87 -0.20
CA ARG A 375 15.66 -25.74 -1.01
C ARG A 375 15.56 -24.45 -0.19
N PRO A 376 16.08 -23.32 -0.71
CA PRO A 376 15.87 -22.02 -0.07
C PRO A 376 14.40 -21.61 -0.17
N TYR A 377 13.94 -20.84 0.81
CA TYR A 377 12.63 -20.20 0.77
C TYR A 377 12.68 -18.80 1.36
N THR A 378 11.76 -17.97 0.92
CA THR A 378 11.44 -16.69 1.54
C THR A 378 9.93 -16.55 1.59
N ASN A 379 9.42 -15.95 2.65
CA ASN A 379 7.99 -15.70 2.81
C ASN A 379 7.77 -14.43 3.63
N VAL A 380 6.68 -13.73 3.38
CA VAL A 380 6.29 -12.55 4.14
C VAL A 380 4.84 -12.72 4.58
N LEU A 381 4.62 -12.63 5.88
CA LEU A 381 3.30 -12.70 6.49
C LEU A 381 2.90 -11.30 6.94
N PHE A 382 1.71 -10.86 6.57
CA PHE A 382 1.16 -9.56 6.95
C PHE A 382 0.16 -9.70 8.08
N PHE A 383 0.28 -8.80 9.07
CA PHE A 383 -0.60 -8.72 10.21
C PHE A 383 -1.10 -7.29 10.39
N ASN A 384 -2.36 -7.15 10.78
CA ASN A 384 -3.01 -5.85 10.85
C ASN A 384 -3.35 -5.49 12.28
N GLY A 385 -3.31 -4.19 12.58
CA GLY A 385 -3.83 -3.62 13.81
C GLY A 385 -5.32 -3.30 13.73
N GLY A 386 -5.87 -2.72 14.79
CA GLY A 386 -7.24 -2.24 14.81
C GLY A 386 -7.41 -0.91 14.07
N MET A 387 -8.53 -0.70 13.40
CA MET A 387 -8.89 0.57 12.78
C MET A 387 -9.33 1.59 13.84
N GLY A 388 -9.08 2.87 13.61
CA GLY A 388 -9.62 3.95 14.44
C GLY A 388 -11.15 4.03 14.37
N ALA A 389 -11.78 4.39 15.48
CA ALA A 389 -13.22 4.65 15.51
C ALA A 389 -13.57 5.95 14.80
N THR A 390 -14.82 6.07 14.33
CA THR A 390 -15.38 7.29 13.74
C THR A 390 -16.41 7.91 14.66
N SER A 391 -16.96 9.07 14.29
CA SER A 391 -18.06 9.71 15.01
C SER A 391 -19.33 8.85 15.09
N GLY A 392 -19.53 7.93 14.16
CA GLY A 392 -20.75 7.11 14.02
C GLY A 392 -20.62 5.64 14.36
N LYS A 393 -19.39 5.07 14.40
CA LYS A 393 -19.21 3.63 14.62
C LYS A 393 -17.88 3.27 15.30
N ASP A 394 -17.87 2.09 15.91
CA ASP A 394 -16.64 1.47 16.42
C ASP A 394 -15.65 1.21 15.29
N GLY A 395 -14.36 1.21 15.61
CA GLY A 395 -13.31 0.79 14.69
C GLY A 395 -13.39 -0.70 14.37
N GLU A 396 -13.13 -1.05 13.12
CA GLU A 396 -13.07 -2.44 12.67
C GLU A 396 -11.84 -3.15 13.24
N HIS A 397 -12.01 -4.45 13.54
CA HIS A 397 -10.93 -5.28 14.07
C HIS A 397 -9.98 -5.72 12.97
N VAL A 398 -8.69 -5.68 13.23
CA VAL A 398 -7.66 -6.32 12.39
C VAL A 398 -7.81 -5.94 10.90
N LEU A 399 -8.17 -4.69 10.63
CA LEU A 399 -8.37 -4.21 9.26
C LEU A 399 -7.09 -3.67 8.66
N SER A 400 -6.80 -4.07 7.42
CA SER A 400 -5.61 -3.67 6.69
C SER A 400 -5.75 -2.25 6.13
N TRP A 401 -5.67 -1.26 6.99
CA TRP A 401 -5.68 0.15 6.62
C TRP A 401 -4.32 0.79 6.91
N PRO A 402 -3.76 1.59 6.01
CA PRO A 402 -4.26 1.99 4.68
C PRO A 402 -3.84 1.06 3.54
N SER A 403 -3.19 -0.09 3.81
CA SER A 403 -2.58 -0.92 2.77
C SER A 403 -3.57 -1.72 1.92
N ASN A 404 -4.73 -2.07 2.45
CA ASN A 404 -5.71 -2.97 1.80
C ASN A 404 -5.19 -4.38 1.48
N ILE A 405 -4.07 -4.79 2.08
CA ILE A 405 -3.47 -6.12 1.88
C ILE A 405 -4.32 -7.18 2.58
N SER A 406 -4.63 -8.27 1.90
CA SER A 406 -5.35 -9.40 2.46
C SER A 406 -4.44 -10.24 3.39
N SER A 407 -5.05 -10.94 4.33
CA SER A 407 -4.33 -11.83 5.24
C SER A 407 -4.21 -13.22 4.64
N THR A 408 -3.00 -13.74 4.52
CA THR A 408 -2.78 -15.13 4.10
C THR A 408 -3.47 -16.10 5.08
N PRO A 409 -4.26 -17.08 4.60
CA PRO A 409 -4.81 -18.14 5.43
C PRO A 409 -3.71 -18.91 6.19
N VAL A 410 -4.01 -19.37 7.40
CA VAL A 410 -3.04 -20.07 8.25
C VAL A 410 -2.53 -21.33 7.56
N GLU A 411 -3.40 -22.11 6.93
CA GLU A 411 -3.09 -23.35 6.23
C GLU A 411 -2.12 -23.13 5.06
N VAL A 412 -2.31 -22.02 4.33
CA VAL A 412 -1.40 -21.63 3.24
C VAL A 412 -0.06 -21.17 3.79
N ALA A 413 -0.07 -20.40 4.89
CA ALA A 413 1.15 -19.95 5.54
C ALA A 413 2.00 -21.11 6.06
N GLU A 414 1.39 -22.11 6.73
CA GLU A 414 2.05 -23.31 7.23
C GLU A 414 2.59 -24.20 6.10
N ARG A 415 1.88 -24.31 4.99
CA ARG A 415 2.35 -25.04 3.81
C ARG A 415 3.61 -24.41 3.20
N ASN A 416 3.67 -23.08 3.21
CA ASN A 416 4.73 -22.33 2.52
C ASN A 416 5.93 -22.00 3.41
N SER A 417 5.80 -22.15 4.72
CA SER A 417 6.89 -21.94 5.68
C SER A 417 6.87 -22.97 6.78
N PRO A 418 8.03 -23.30 7.37
CA PRO A 418 8.09 -24.27 8.47
C PRO A 418 7.70 -23.61 9.82
N LEU A 419 6.61 -22.85 9.83
CA LEU A 419 6.01 -22.27 11.03
C LEU A 419 4.69 -22.96 11.31
N PHE A 420 4.44 -23.30 12.57
CA PHE A 420 3.18 -23.83 13.05
C PHE A 420 2.43 -22.76 13.84
N PHE A 421 1.15 -22.49 13.51
CA PHE A 421 0.32 -21.51 14.17
C PHE A 421 -0.46 -22.13 15.33
N HIS A 422 -0.09 -21.79 16.58
CA HIS A 422 -0.86 -22.19 17.75
C HIS A 422 -2.20 -21.45 17.82
N TYR A 423 -2.20 -20.16 17.55
CA TYR A 423 -3.41 -19.35 17.42
C TYR A 423 -3.19 -18.03 16.67
N LYS A 424 -4.27 -17.53 16.11
CA LYS A 424 -4.45 -16.18 15.58
C LYS A 424 -5.81 -15.69 16.07
N ARG A 425 -5.82 -14.73 17.00
CA ARG A 425 -7.03 -14.29 17.71
C ARG A 425 -7.06 -12.79 17.91
N LEU A 426 -8.25 -12.23 18.12
CA LEU A 426 -8.40 -10.83 18.52
C LEU A 426 -7.76 -10.59 19.89
N ARG A 427 -7.05 -9.46 20.01
CA ARG A 427 -6.38 -9.06 21.25
C ARG A 427 -7.34 -8.24 22.10
N ALA A 428 -7.90 -8.86 23.14
CA ALA A 428 -8.80 -8.20 24.07
C ALA A 428 -8.17 -6.96 24.72
N GLY A 429 -8.96 -5.90 24.88
CA GLY A 429 -8.53 -4.65 25.52
C GLY A 429 -7.57 -3.79 24.69
N SER A 430 -7.21 -4.17 23.47
CA SER A 430 -6.29 -3.39 22.63
C SER A 430 -6.95 -2.18 21.97
N GLY A 431 -8.26 -2.16 21.74
CA GLY A 431 -8.97 -1.02 21.17
C GLY A 431 -9.12 0.14 22.17
N GLY A 432 -8.83 1.36 21.74
CA GLY A 432 -8.98 2.57 22.55
C GLY A 432 -10.42 2.80 23.02
N ALA A 433 -10.61 3.12 24.29
CA ALA A 433 -11.93 3.37 24.86
C ALA A 433 -12.56 4.63 24.24
N GLY A 434 -13.90 4.66 24.08
CA GLY A 434 -14.60 5.81 23.52
C GLY A 434 -16.11 5.61 23.53
N ARG A 435 -16.87 6.65 23.17
CA ARG A 435 -18.26 6.50 22.76
C ARG A 435 -18.36 5.42 21.67
N HIS A 436 -17.42 5.50 20.71
CA HIS A 436 -17.13 4.44 19.77
C HIS A 436 -15.72 3.92 20.06
N ARG A 437 -15.62 2.61 20.30
CA ARG A 437 -14.37 1.94 20.65
C ARG A 437 -13.49 1.78 19.41
N GLY A 438 -12.17 1.98 19.54
CA GLY A 438 -11.20 1.60 18.53
C GLY A 438 -11.22 0.10 18.22
N GLY A 439 -10.87 -0.28 17.01
CA GLY A 439 -10.74 -1.67 16.59
C GLY A 439 -9.67 -2.41 17.39
N LEU A 440 -9.87 -3.71 17.60
CA LEU A 440 -8.89 -4.56 18.25
C LEU A 440 -7.77 -4.94 17.29
N GLY A 441 -6.54 -5.04 17.79
CA GLY A 441 -5.44 -5.76 17.15
C GLY A 441 -5.59 -7.27 17.33
N GLN A 442 -4.56 -8.03 17.03
CA GLN A 442 -4.52 -9.48 17.14
C GLN A 442 -3.28 -9.98 17.86
N ASP A 443 -3.39 -11.14 18.47
CA ASP A 443 -2.29 -11.95 18.99
C ASP A 443 -2.09 -13.15 18.07
N ILE A 444 -0.87 -13.36 17.61
CA ILE A 444 -0.46 -14.46 16.74
C ILE A 444 0.71 -15.18 17.43
N LEU A 445 0.52 -16.45 17.78
CA LEU A 445 1.58 -17.30 18.31
C LEU A 445 1.96 -18.35 17.27
N VAL A 446 3.21 -18.30 16.83
CA VAL A 446 3.79 -19.27 15.91
C VAL A 446 4.98 -20.00 16.55
N GLU A 447 5.25 -21.21 16.11
CA GLU A 447 6.38 -22.03 16.53
C GLU A 447 7.19 -22.48 15.32
N SER A 448 8.51 -22.45 15.43
CA SER A 448 9.41 -22.98 14.39
C SER A 448 9.44 -24.49 14.40
N GLY A 449 9.00 -25.12 13.29
CA GLY A 449 9.12 -26.55 13.05
C GLY A 449 10.38 -26.98 12.29
N SER A 450 11.18 -26.04 11.80
CA SER A 450 12.35 -26.29 10.96
C SER A 450 13.49 -26.93 11.74
N THR A 451 14.15 -27.93 11.14
CA THR A 451 15.41 -28.47 11.68
C THR A 451 16.60 -27.56 11.40
N ARG A 452 16.45 -26.60 10.48
CA ARG A 452 17.45 -25.58 10.13
C ARG A 452 17.05 -24.21 10.66
N PRO A 453 18.02 -23.32 10.94
CA PRO A 453 17.71 -21.96 11.42
C PRO A 453 16.84 -21.18 10.45
N ILE A 454 15.88 -20.42 10.99
CA ILE A 454 15.03 -19.47 10.26
C ILE A 454 15.45 -18.06 10.66
N VAL A 455 15.73 -17.19 9.70
CA VAL A 455 15.98 -15.76 9.94
C VAL A 455 14.65 -15.03 9.83
N LEU A 456 14.31 -14.26 10.88
CA LEU A 456 13.14 -13.38 10.93
C LEU A 456 13.53 -11.92 10.93
N SER A 457 12.78 -11.13 10.17
CA SER A 457 12.77 -9.67 10.22
C SER A 457 11.35 -9.18 10.48
N PHE A 458 11.22 -8.15 11.32
CA PHE A 458 9.90 -7.60 11.67
C PHE A 458 9.74 -6.19 11.11
N MET A 459 8.60 -5.90 10.53
CA MET A 459 8.05 -4.56 10.40
C MET A 459 7.03 -4.38 11.52
N ALA A 460 7.38 -3.68 12.57
CA ALA A 460 6.53 -3.46 13.73
C ALA A 460 6.69 -2.02 14.22
N GLU A 461 5.57 -1.36 14.47
CA GLU A 461 5.49 0.02 14.93
C GLU A 461 4.43 0.15 16.03
N ARG A 462 4.31 1.33 16.63
CA ARG A 462 3.41 1.59 17.75
C ARG A 462 3.68 0.72 18.99
N THR A 463 4.95 0.43 19.23
CA THR A 463 5.38 -0.28 20.44
C THR A 463 5.70 0.68 21.60
N LYS A 464 5.83 2.00 21.30
CA LYS A 464 6.04 3.10 22.27
C LYS A 464 4.97 4.19 22.17
N PHE A 465 4.52 4.53 20.97
CA PHE A 465 3.54 5.59 20.71
C PHE A 465 2.26 4.99 20.17
N PRO A 466 1.18 4.94 20.97
CA PRO A 466 -0.08 4.30 20.59
C PRO A 466 -0.84 5.09 19.52
N ALA A 467 -1.82 4.45 18.89
CA ALA A 467 -2.77 5.10 17.99
C ALA A 467 -3.62 6.11 18.77
N PRO A 468 -3.65 7.41 18.41
CA PRO A 468 -4.37 8.42 19.18
C PRO A 468 -5.89 8.27 19.02
N GLY A 469 -6.63 8.52 20.12
CA GLY A 469 -8.08 8.71 20.09
C GLY A 469 -8.44 10.14 19.73
N PHE A 470 -9.70 10.36 19.28
CA PHE A 470 -10.22 11.68 18.93
C PHE A 470 -11.43 12.09 19.78
N LYS A 471 -11.67 13.39 19.90
CA LYS A 471 -12.82 13.95 20.65
C LYS A 471 -13.01 13.38 22.08
N GLY A 472 -11.92 13.11 22.79
CA GLY A 472 -11.96 12.54 24.14
C GLY A 472 -12.00 11.02 24.20
N GLY A 473 -11.82 10.36 23.05
CA GLY A 473 -11.55 8.92 22.99
C GLY A 473 -10.14 8.58 23.46
N GLY A 474 -9.97 7.38 24.02
CA GLY A 474 -8.68 6.86 24.49
C GLY A 474 -7.80 6.36 23.36
N ALA A 475 -6.50 6.30 23.62
CA ALA A 475 -5.53 5.71 22.68
C ALA A 475 -5.72 4.19 22.57
N GLY A 476 -5.30 3.62 21.44
CA GLY A 476 -5.23 2.17 21.23
C GLY A 476 -4.10 1.53 22.05
N GLY A 477 -4.18 0.19 22.24
CA GLY A 477 -3.12 -0.58 22.90
C GLY A 477 -1.84 -0.64 22.05
N LEU A 478 -0.69 -0.63 22.71
CA LEU A 478 0.62 -0.77 22.08
C LEU A 478 0.83 -2.17 21.50
N GLY A 479 1.62 -2.27 20.42
CA GLY A 479 2.12 -3.53 19.89
C GLY A 479 3.25 -4.14 20.73
N ASP A 480 3.50 -5.44 20.56
CA ASP A 480 4.59 -6.16 21.25
C ASP A 480 5.08 -7.35 20.41
N VAL A 481 6.37 -7.68 20.52
CA VAL A 481 6.98 -8.87 19.91
C VAL A 481 7.77 -9.61 20.97
N ARG A 482 7.53 -10.93 21.09
CA ARG A 482 8.24 -11.79 22.03
C ARG A 482 8.73 -13.06 21.36
N ILE A 483 9.91 -13.51 21.76
CA ILE A 483 10.44 -14.83 21.41
C ILE A 483 10.64 -15.60 22.71
N ASN A 484 10.08 -16.79 22.80
CA ASN A 484 10.08 -17.66 23.99
C ASN A 484 9.64 -16.90 25.26
N GLY A 485 8.57 -16.11 25.14
CA GLY A 485 8.00 -15.32 26.22
C GLY A 485 8.77 -14.03 26.56
N ARG A 486 9.99 -13.83 26.06
CA ARG A 486 10.82 -12.65 26.33
C ARG A 486 10.61 -11.59 25.26
N LYS A 487 10.41 -10.34 25.67
CA LYS A 487 10.34 -9.19 24.76
C LYS A 487 11.66 -9.04 24.01
N VAL A 488 11.60 -8.86 22.69
CA VAL A 488 12.78 -8.71 21.83
C VAL A 488 12.81 -7.36 21.13
N ASP A 489 13.98 -6.94 20.66
CA ASP A 489 14.12 -5.77 19.80
C ASP A 489 13.69 -6.14 18.37
N HIS A 490 12.44 -5.83 18.03
CA HIS A 490 11.86 -6.10 16.71
C HIS A 490 12.56 -5.37 15.54
N ARG A 491 13.47 -4.44 15.83
CA ARG A 491 14.24 -3.69 14.83
C ARG A 491 15.50 -4.42 14.36
N ARG A 492 15.78 -5.59 14.94
CA ARG A 492 16.90 -6.48 14.56
C ARG A 492 16.38 -7.76 13.95
N GLN A 493 17.23 -8.40 13.16
CA GLN A 493 16.98 -9.76 12.71
C GLN A 493 17.15 -10.75 13.87
N HIS A 494 16.33 -11.78 13.89
CA HIS A 494 16.39 -12.86 14.87
C HIS A 494 16.52 -14.19 14.15
N VAL A 495 17.24 -15.13 14.77
CA VAL A 495 17.40 -16.49 14.26
C VAL A 495 16.62 -17.42 15.18
N LEU A 496 15.69 -18.19 14.60
CA LEU A 496 14.91 -19.19 15.33
C LEU A 496 15.52 -20.57 15.14
N ALA A 497 15.62 -21.31 16.23
CA ALA A 497 15.81 -22.75 16.25
C ALA A 497 14.45 -23.49 16.25
N ARG A 498 14.48 -24.82 16.06
CA ARG A 498 13.28 -25.65 16.18
C ARG A 498 12.68 -25.54 17.57
N GLY A 499 11.36 -25.37 17.64
CA GLY A 499 10.61 -25.23 18.89
C GLY A 499 10.56 -23.81 19.44
N ASP A 500 11.33 -22.85 18.87
CA ASP A 500 11.23 -21.46 19.27
C ASP A 500 9.84 -20.88 18.93
N ARG A 501 9.27 -20.15 19.88
CA ARG A 501 7.93 -19.56 19.78
C ARG A 501 7.99 -18.06 19.65
N VAL A 502 7.27 -17.52 18.68
CA VAL A 502 7.16 -16.08 18.42
C VAL A 502 5.73 -15.64 18.66
N LEU A 503 5.54 -14.70 19.60
CA LEU A 503 4.28 -14.00 19.81
C LEU A 503 4.38 -12.62 19.16
N VAL A 504 3.48 -12.36 18.23
CA VAL A 504 3.27 -11.05 17.59
C VAL A 504 1.94 -10.50 18.07
N SER A 505 1.96 -9.37 18.78
CA SER A 505 0.79 -8.67 19.29
C SER A 505 0.64 -7.34 18.57
N THR A 506 -0.32 -7.22 17.66
CA THR A 506 -0.51 -5.97 16.90
C THR A 506 -1.24 -4.90 17.71
N PRO A 507 -1.04 -3.60 17.42
CA PRO A 507 -1.66 -2.51 18.13
C PRO A 507 -3.16 -2.40 17.84
N GLY A 508 -3.91 -1.82 18.78
CA GLY A 508 -5.31 -1.43 18.56
C GLY A 508 -5.45 -0.04 17.95
N GLY A 509 -6.63 0.27 17.41
CA GLY A 509 -7.01 1.61 16.95
C GLY A 509 -7.47 2.52 18.09
N GLY A 510 -7.43 3.85 17.87
CA GLY A 510 -7.91 4.87 18.81
C GLY A 510 -9.44 4.92 18.87
N GLY A 511 -9.98 5.24 20.06
CA GLY A 511 -11.41 5.46 20.29
C GLY A 511 -11.87 6.85 19.83
N TYR A 512 -13.17 7.05 19.69
CA TYR A 512 -13.78 8.31 19.33
C TYR A 512 -14.84 8.73 20.36
N GLY A 513 -14.77 9.97 20.84
CA GLY A 513 -15.66 10.51 21.86
C GLY A 513 -15.45 9.95 23.27
N PRO A 514 -16.03 10.57 24.31
CA PRO A 514 -15.80 10.18 25.69
C PRO A 514 -16.33 8.76 25.97
N ALA A 515 -15.53 7.91 26.63
CA ALA A 515 -15.89 6.52 26.98
C ALA A 515 -17.18 6.43 27.84
N ARG A 516 -17.44 7.42 28.72
CA ARG A 516 -18.66 7.53 29.51
C ARG A 516 -19.94 7.60 28.67
N ALA A 517 -19.84 8.11 27.46
CA ALA A 517 -20.97 8.25 26.52
C ALA A 517 -21.25 6.97 25.70
N ARG A 518 -20.50 5.86 25.93
CA ARG A 518 -20.75 4.59 25.26
C ARG A 518 -22.06 3.98 25.71
N ALA A 519 -22.93 3.60 24.78
CA ALA A 519 -24.23 3.01 25.05
C ALA A 519 -24.10 1.72 25.89
N ALA A 520 -25.01 1.50 26.83
CA ALA A 520 -25.00 0.34 27.72
C ALA A 520 -25.05 -0.99 26.97
N ALA A 521 -25.84 -1.07 25.89
CA ALA A 521 -25.91 -2.26 25.03
C ALA A 521 -24.56 -2.57 24.36
N LEU A 522 -23.82 -1.56 23.92
CA LEU A 522 -22.48 -1.77 23.33
C LEU A 522 -21.46 -2.20 24.38
N ARG A 523 -21.53 -1.67 25.60
CA ARG A 523 -20.69 -2.13 26.72
C ARG A 523 -20.96 -3.59 27.09
N LEU A 524 -22.23 -3.99 27.09
CA LEU A 524 -22.61 -5.39 27.34
C LEU A 524 -22.08 -6.30 26.22
N ARG A 525 -22.29 -5.90 24.96
CA ARG A 525 -21.76 -6.61 23.79
C ARG A 525 -20.24 -6.80 23.88
N ASP A 526 -19.48 -5.75 24.20
CA ASP A 526 -18.02 -5.83 24.32
C ASP A 526 -17.57 -6.84 25.39
N ARG A 527 -18.32 -6.93 26.52
CA ARG A 527 -18.06 -7.93 27.57
C ARG A 527 -18.35 -9.35 27.07
N LEU A 528 -19.53 -9.56 26.48
CA LEU A 528 -19.98 -10.88 26.02
C LEU A 528 -19.06 -11.44 24.93
N LEU A 529 -18.54 -10.57 24.05
CA LEU A 529 -17.63 -10.94 22.98
C LEU A 529 -16.15 -10.97 23.41
N GLY A 530 -15.85 -10.67 24.68
CA GLY A 530 -14.48 -10.65 25.18
C GLY A 530 -13.60 -9.54 24.59
N TYR A 531 -14.19 -8.46 24.07
CA TYR A 531 -13.44 -7.37 23.46
C TYR A 531 -12.74 -6.46 24.47
N ILE A 532 -13.23 -6.41 25.70
CA ILE A 532 -12.57 -5.72 26.82
C ILE A 532 -11.91 -6.77 27.70
N GLY A 533 -10.62 -6.55 28.05
CA GLY A 533 -9.90 -7.44 28.94
C GLY A 533 -10.61 -7.50 30.31
N GLY A 534 -10.88 -8.70 30.78
CA GLY A 534 -11.28 -8.91 32.16
C GLY A 534 -10.13 -8.51 33.10
N LYS A 535 -10.43 -7.95 34.28
CA LYS A 535 -9.47 -7.90 35.37
C LYS A 535 -9.16 -9.35 35.77
N GLY A 536 -7.96 -9.81 35.48
CA GLY A 536 -7.45 -11.09 35.99
C GLY A 536 -7.54 -12.26 34.98
N GLY A 537 -6.43 -12.57 34.36
CA GLY A 537 -6.09 -13.79 33.66
C GLY A 537 -4.61 -13.72 33.30
#